data_26dff8f1245492477e5e45c12fc3a13e
#
_entry.id   26dff8f1245492477e5e45c12fc3a13e
#
_cell.length_a   1.000
_cell.length_b   1.000
_cell.length_c   1.000
_cell.angle_alpha   90.00
_cell.angle_beta   90.00
_cell.angle_gamma   90.00
#
_symmetry.space_group_name_H-M   'P 1'
#
loop_
_entity.id
_entity.type
_entity.pdbx_description
1 polymer ?
#
loop_
_entity_poly.entity_id
_entity_poly.type
_entity_poly.pdbx_seq_one_letter_code
_entity_poly.pdbx_strand_id
1 'polypeptide(L)'
;MLLPKKTKFRKVQRGRRRGYSKGQTAVQFGDYGLKSLEVGWVTNRQIEAARIAMTRKIKRGGKVWINVFPDKAYTKKPAETRMGSGKGSPEGWVAVIKPGRVMFELAGVPEPLAKDALKLAGQKLSIKSKIVKREAELFD
;
A
#
# COMPACT_ATOMS: atom_id res chain seq x y z
N MET A 1 1.69 -7.44 -11.87
CA MET A 1 2.01 -6.69 -10.65
C MET A 1 2.42 -5.27 -11.00
N LEU A 2 2.23 -4.36 -10.07
CA LEU A 2 2.58 -2.96 -10.26
C LEU A 2 4.09 -2.76 -10.29
N LEU A 3 4.59 -2.17 -11.36
CA LEU A 3 6.00 -1.84 -11.55
C LEU A 3 6.12 -0.51 -12.28
N PRO A 4 7.15 0.30 -12.01
CA PRO A 4 7.42 1.47 -12.83
C PRO A 4 7.79 1.07 -14.25
N LYS A 5 7.24 1.78 -15.23
CA LYS A 5 7.56 1.51 -16.65
C LYS A 5 8.98 1.95 -16.99
N LYS A 6 9.43 3.05 -16.43
CA LYS A 6 10.78 3.58 -16.62
C LYS A 6 11.36 4.00 -15.28
N THR A 7 12.64 3.76 -15.10
CA THR A 7 13.35 4.18 -13.89
C THR A 7 14.61 4.93 -14.26
N LYS A 8 14.89 6.01 -13.53
CA LYS A 8 16.15 6.72 -13.66
C LYS A 8 17.31 5.89 -13.12
N PHE A 9 17.08 5.18 -12.03
CA PHE A 9 18.06 4.27 -11.42
C PHE A 9 17.37 2.96 -11.07
N ARG A 10 18.00 1.83 -11.42
CA ARG A 10 17.47 0.50 -11.07
C ARG A 10 17.65 0.19 -9.58
N LYS A 11 18.66 0.75 -8.96
CA LYS A 11 18.98 0.54 -7.55
C LYS A 11 18.86 1.87 -6.82
N VAL A 12 18.23 1.85 -5.65
CA VAL A 12 17.98 3.05 -4.86
C VAL A 12 18.46 2.79 -3.43
N GLN A 13 18.98 3.81 -2.79
CA GLN A 13 19.36 3.70 -1.38
C GLN A 13 18.11 3.59 -0.51
N ARG A 14 18.26 2.88 0.63
CA ARG A 14 17.14 2.63 1.53
C ARG A 14 16.46 3.90 2.03
N GLY A 15 17.21 4.95 2.34
CA GLY A 15 16.67 6.21 2.81
C GLY A 15 16.11 6.14 4.22
N ARG A 16 15.64 7.30 4.70
CA ARG A 16 15.04 7.42 6.04
C ARG A 16 13.52 7.28 5.94
N ARG A 17 12.94 6.54 6.89
CA ARG A 17 11.50 6.31 6.97
C ARG A 17 10.92 7.04 8.17
N ARG A 18 10.95 8.39 8.13
CA ARG A 18 10.50 9.23 9.23
C ARG A 18 9.32 10.10 8.83
N GLY A 19 8.58 10.58 9.81
CA GLY A 19 7.49 11.52 9.65
C GLY A 19 6.14 10.88 9.37
N TYR A 20 5.17 11.71 9.10
CA TYR A 20 3.80 11.32 8.80
C TYR A 20 3.48 11.61 7.35
N SER A 21 2.47 10.94 6.82
CA SER A 21 2.00 11.20 5.45
C SER A 21 1.45 12.63 5.36
N LYS A 22 1.87 13.35 4.32
CA LYS A 22 1.37 14.70 4.04
C LYS A 22 0.24 14.71 3.03
N GLY A 23 0.06 13.62 2.30
CA GLY A 23 -1.00 13.48 1.31
C GLY A 23 -1.84 12.25 1.55
N GLN A 24 -3.04 12.24 1.01
CA GLN A 24 -3.97 11.12 1.09
C GLN A 24 -4.18 10.60 2.51
N THR A 25 -4.44 11.52 3.44
CA THR A 25 -4.68 11.19 4.84
C THR A 25 -6.15 10.96 5.15
N ALA A 26 -7.04 11.20 4.19
CA ALA A 26 -8.46 10.96 4.31
C ALA A 26 -8.98 10.22 3.08
N VAL A 27 -10.14 9.59 3.20
CA VAL A 27 -10.81 8.93 2.08
C VAL A 27 -11.27 10.00 1.09
N GLN A 28 -10.82 9.91 -0.16
CA GLN A 28 -11.08 10.93 -1.19
C GLN A 28 -11.99 10.44 -2.29
N PHE A 29 -11.85 9.19 -2.71
CA PHE A 29 -12.56 8.66 -3.88
C PHE A 29 -13.69 7.72 -3.48
N GLY A 30 -13.50 6.93 -2.44
CA GLY A 30 -14.45 5.91 -2.00
C GLY A 30 -15.27 6.35 -0.79
N ASP A 31 -15.95 5.38 -0.19
CA ASP A 31 -16.72 5.54 1.04
C ASP A 31 -15.94 5.07 2.26
N TYR A 32 -15.07 4.10 2.07
CA TYR A 32 -14.26 3.48 3.13
C TYR A 32 -12.83 3.34 2.65
N GLY A 33 -11.90 3.36 3.57
CA GLY A 33 -10.49 3.21 3.26
C GLY A 33 -9.70 2.44 4.30
N LEU A 34 -8.51 2.01 3.92
CA LEU A 34 -7.56 1.36 4.80
C LEU A 34 -6.38 2.30 5.02
N LYS A 35 -6.22 2.76 6.25
CA LYS A 35 -5.24 3.77 6.63
C LYS A 35 -4.10 3.14 7.39
N SER A 36 -2.86 3.49 7.04
CA SER A 36 -1.68 2.98 7.73
C SER A 36 -1.54 3.59 9.13
N LEU A 37 -1.08 2.78 10.07
CA LEU A 37 -0.83 3.18 11.46
C LEU A 37 0.65 3.29 11.78
N GLU A 38 1.51 2.76 10.92
CA GLU A 38 2.94 2.76 11.15
C GLU A 38 3.71 2.99 9.85
N VAL A 39 4.98 3.32 9.97
CA VAL A 39 5.87 3.44 8.82
C VAL A 39 6.36 2.05 8.40
N GLY A 40 6.49 1.84 7.10
CA GLY A 40 7.02 0.58 6.60
C GLY A 40 7.02 0.51 5.09
N TRP A 41 7.48 -0.64 4.59
CA TRP A 41 7.47 -0.94 3.17
C TRP A 41 6.33 -1.89 2.86
N VAL A 42 5.61 -1.59 1.79
CA VAL A 42 4.62 -2.48 1.22
C VAL A 42 5.09 -2.87 -0.18
N THR A 43 5.30 -4.16 -0.39
CA THR A 43 5.83 -4.65 -1.67
C THR A 43 4.74 -4.68 -2.73
N ASN A 44 5.16 -4.69 -4.00
CA ASN A 44 4.21 -4.82 -5.10
C ASN A 44 3.38 -6.11 -5.01
N ARG A 45 3.97 -7.19 -4.47
CA ARG A 45 3.25 -8.44 -4.25
C ARG A 45 2.19 -8.32 -3.17
N GLN A 46 2.49 -7.59 -2.10
CA GLN A 46 1.53 -7.33 -1.02
C GLN A 46 0.36 -6.47 -1.51
N ILE A 47 0.65 -5.43 -2.30
CA ILE A 47 -0.39 -4.58 -2.89
C ILE A 47 -1.31 -5.42 -3.78
N GLU A 48 -0.75 -6.27 -4.62
CA GLU A 48 -1.53 -7.15 -5.50
C GLU A 48 -2.37 -8.14 -4.69
N ALA A 49 -1.79 -8.75 -3.66
CA ALA A 49 -2.51 -9.68 -2.79
C ALA A 49 -3.67 -8.99 -2.07
N ALA A 50 -3.47 -7.78 -1.58
CA ALA A 50 -4.53 -6.99 -0.95
C ALA A 50 -5.66 -6.66 -1.92
N ARG A 51 -5.31 -6.25 -3.15
CA ARG A 51 -6.28 -5.97 -4.20
C ARG A 51 -7.14 -7.20 -4.51
N ILE A 52 -6.50 -8.34 -4.68
CA ILE A 52 -7.20 -9.60 -4.96
C ILE A 52 -8.14 -9.97 -3.81
N ALA A 53 -7.68 -9.86 -2.57
CA ALA A 53 -8.48 -10.17 -1.40
C ALA A 53 -9.75 -9.30 -1.33
N MET A 54 -9.61 -7.99 -1.56
CA MET A 54 -10.74 -7.07 -1.59
C MET A 54 -11.70 -7.41 -2.74
N THR A 55 -11.17 -7.60 -3.93
CA THR A 55 -11.98 -7.86 -5.13
C THR A 55 -12.77 -9.13 -5.00
N ARG A 56 -12.17 -10.19 -4.46
CA ARG A 56 -12.86 -11.45 -4.23
C ARG A 56 -13.98 -11.32 -3.21
N LYS A 57 -13.76 -10.54 -2.15
CA LYS A 57 -14.77 -10.37 -1.11
C LYS A 57 -15.98 -9.58 -1.60
N ILE A 58 -15.76 -8.50 -2.34
CA ILE A 58 -16.87 -7.69 -2.86
C ILE A 58 -17.45 -8.23 -4.16
N LYS A 59 -16.78 -9.20 -4.77
CA LYS A 59 -17.17 -9.83 -6.03
C LYS A 59 -17.32 -8.79 -7.15
N ARG A 60 -18.46 -8.74 -7.81
CA ARG A 60 -18.70 -7.82 -8.94
C ARG A 60 -19.26 -6.46 -8.51
N GLY A 61 -19.62 -6.32 -7.25
CA GLY A 61 -20.13 -5.04 -6.75
C GLY A 61 -19.00 -4.12 -6.33
N GLY A 62 -19.26 -2.84 -6.38
CA GLY A 62 -18.35 -1.84 -5.86
C GLY A 62 -17.15 -1.51 -6.73
N LYS A 63 -16.34 -0.63 -6.21
CA LYS A 63 -15.16 -0.11 -6.89
C LYS A 63 -14.00 0.01 -5.89
N VAL A 64 -12.79 -0.28 -6.35
CA VAL A 64 -11.56 -0.26 -5.56
C VAL A 64 -10.60 0.77 -6.13
N TRP A 65 -10.01 1.59 -5.27
CA TRP A 65 -8.90 2.47 -5.63
C TRP A 65 -7.66 2.05 -4.87
N ILE A 66 -6.52 2.05 -5.55
CA ILE A 66 -5.21 1.80 -4.98
C ILE A 66 -4.45 3.12 -4.98
N ASN A 67 -4.18 3.67 -3.79
CA ASN A 67 -3.57 4.99 -3.63
C ASN A 67 -2.08 4.93 -3.37
N VAL A 68 -1.47 3.76 -3.51
CA VAL A 68 -0.04 3.56 -3.31
C VAL A 68 0.56 2.90 -4.54
N PHE A 69 1.81 3.26 -4.84
CA PHE A 69 2.51 2.69 -5.98
C PHE A 69 3.92 2.29 -5.56
N PRO A 70 4.38 1.09 -5.94
CA PRO A 70 5.70 0.59 -5.56
C PRO A 70 6.77 1.14 -6.50
N ASP A 71 7.26 2.32 -6.18
CA ASP A 71 8.22 3.05 -7.03
C ASP A 71 9.67 2.95 -6.55
N LYS A 72 9.91 2.36 -5.38
CA LYS A 72 11.25 2.20 -4.83
C LYS A 72 11.76 0.78 -5.03
N ALA A 73 12.90 0.65 -5.70
CA ALA A 73 13.56 -0.65 -5.85
C ALA A 73 14.24 -1.03 -4.53
N TYR A 74 14.17 -2.28 -4.16
CA TYR A 74 14.93 -2.80 -3.03
C TYR A 74 15.83 -3.95 -3.48
N THR A 75 16.95 -4.09 -2.78
CA THR A 75 17.92 -5.14 -3.05
C THR A 75 18.11 -5.99 -1.80
N LYS A 76 18.33 -7.29 -2.02
CA LYS A 76 18.65 -8.23 -0.95
C LYS A 76 20.04 -8.78 -1.23
N LYS A 77 20.92 -8.73 -0.22
CA LYS A 77 22.23 -9.35 -0.38
C LYS A 77 22.07 -10.87 -0.43
N PRO A 78 22.67 -11.55 -1.43
CA PRO A 78 22.72 -13.00 -1.39
C PRO A 78 23.45 -13.47 -0.13
N ALA A 79 23.07 -14.63 0.39
CA ALA A 79 23.69 -15.18 1.60
C ALA A 79 25.20 -15.39 1.45
N GLU A 80 25.67 -15.58 0.22
CA GLU A 80 27.08 -15.83 -0.10
C GLU A 80 27.86 -14.56 -0.44
N THR A 81 27.23 -13.38 -0.38
CA THR A 81 27.91 -12.14 -0.73
C THR A 81 28.92 -11.76 0.34
N ARG A 82 30.19 -11.65 -0.06
CA ARG A 82 31.25 -11.20 0.82
C ARG A 82 31.17 -9.69 1.02
N MET A 83 31.64 -9.21 2.18
CA MET A 83 31.71 -7.79 2.45
C MET A 83 32.52 -7.07 1.36
N GLY A 84 32.01 -5.93 0.91
CA GLY A 84 32.67 -5.11 -0.09
C GLY A 84 32.32 -5.40 -1.55
N SER A 85 31.48 -6.40 -1.81
CA SER A 85 31.14 -6.77 -3.19
C SER A 85 29.99 -5.93 -3.79
N GLY A 86 29.64 -4.80 -3.17
CA GLY A 86 28.66 -3.88 -3.70
C GLY A 86 27.21 -4.29 -3.46
N LYS A 87 26.29 -3.49 -4.01
CA LYS A 87 24.86 -3.67 -3.85
C LYS A 87 24.34 -4.76 -4.78
N GLY A 88 23.54 -5.66 -4.23
CA GLY A 88 22.97 -6.76 -5.00
C GLY A 88 22.00 -6.29 -6.09
N SER A 89 21.53 -7.21 -6.91
CA SER A 89 20.53 -6.94 -7.93
C SER A 89 19.19 -6.56 -7.31
N PRO A 90 18.37 -5.72 -7.94
CA PRO A 90 17.04 -5.41 -7.42
C PRO A 90 16.20 -6.68 -7.31
N GLU A 91 15.62 -6.90 -6.12
CA GLU A 91 14.74 -8.05 -5.87
C GLU A 91 13.28 -7.74 -6.14
N GLY A 92 12.89 -6.48 -6.05
CA GLY A 92 11.52 -6.08 -6.26
C GLY A 92 11.30 -4.61 -6.00
N TRP A 93 10.05 -4.24 -5.91
CA TRP A 93 9.62 -2.86 -5.77
C TRP A 93 8.74 -2.72 -4.54
N VAL A 94 8.91 -1.60 -3.84
CA VAL A 94 8.14 -1.30 -2.64
C VAL A 94 7.61 0.13 -2.69
N ALA A 95 6.47 0.33 -2.02
CA ALA A 95 5.98 1.64 -1.67
C ALA A 95 6.41 1.95 -0.24
N VAL A 96 6.98 3.11 -0.02
CA VAL A 96 7.32 3.58 1.34
C VAL A 96 6.08 4.25 1.90
N ILE A 97 5.52 3.68 2.96
CA ILE A 97 4.28 4.15 3.56
C ILE A 97 4.59 4.81 4.89
N LYS A 98 4.07 6.01 5.08
CA LYS A 98 4.17 6.74 6.35
C LYS A 98 2.83 6.62 7.09
N PRO A 99 2.83 6.76 8.44
CA PRO A 99 1.59 6.71 9.20
C PRO A 99 0.59 7.76 8.71
N GLY A 100 -0.67 7.40 8.66
CA GLY A 100 -1.75 8.29 8.24
C GLY A 100 -2.13 8.18 6.78
N ARG A 101 -1.41 7.39 5.97
CA ARG A 101 -1.73 7.24 4.55
C ARG A 101 -2.92 6.33 4.33
N VAL A 102 -3.91 6.79 3.56
CA VAL A 102 -5.01 5.94 3.10
C VAL A 102 -4.51 5.18 1.86
N MET A 103 -4.25 3.90 2.03
CA MET A 103 -3.61 3.06 1.02
C MET A 103 -4.60 2.53 -0.02
N PHE A 104 -5.79 2.15 0.43
CA PHE A 104 -6.84 1.58 -0.42
C PHE A 104 -8.16 2.22 -0.08
N GLU A 105 -9.06 2.29 -1.07
CA GLU A 105 -10.41 2.80 -0.87
C GLU A 105 -11.43 1.90 -1.57
N LEU A 106 -12.62 1.84 -1.01
CA LEU A 106 -13.76 1.08 -1.53
C LEU A 106 -15.00 1.96 -1.57
N ALA A 107 -15.84 1.72 -2.57
CA ALA A 107 -17.16 2.35 -2.66
C ALA A 107 -18.16 1.39 -3.30
N GLY A 108 -19.44 1.70 -3.12
CA GLY A 108 -20.52 0.98 -3.79
C GLY A 108 -20.86 -0.37 -3.17
N VAL A 109 -20.47 -0.61 -1.91
CA VAL A 109 -20.78 -1.83 -1.16
C VAL A 109 -21.31 -1.48 0.22
N PRO A 110 -22.16 -2.35 0.84
CA PRO A 110 -22.60 -2.11 2.21
C PRO A 110 -21.44 -2.06 3.20
N GLU A 111 -21.62 -1.30 4.27
CA GLU A 111 -20.58 -1.11 5.29
C GLU A 111 -20.01 -2.41 5.86
N PRO A 112 -20.82 -3.41 6.26
CA PRO A 112 -20.26 -4.66 6.78
C PRO A 112 -19.36 -5.38 5.79
N LEU A 113 -19.76 -5.41 4.53
CA LEU A 113 -18.97 -6.05 3.46
C LEU A 113 -17.69 -5.26 3.19
N ALA A 114 -17.77 -3.94 3.18
CA ALA A 114 -16.59 -3.09 3.00
C ALA A 114 -15.58 -3.30 4.13
N LYS A 115 -16.04 -3.37 5.37
CA LYS A 115 -15.16 -3.63 6.52
C LYS A 115 -14.48 -4.99 6.42
N ASP A 116 -15.23 -6.03 6.04
CA ASP A 116 -14.66 -7.36 5.87
C ASP A 116 -13.60 -7.38 4.76
N ALA A 117 -13.88 -6.73 3.63
CA ALA A 117 -12.95 -6.68 2.51
C ALA A 117 -11.66 -5.95 2.89
N LEU A 118 -11.76 -4.80 3.56
CA LEU A 118 -10.60 -4.03 3.98
C LEU A 118 -9.80 -4.73 5.06
N LYS A 119 -10.46 -5.46 5.96
CA LYS A 119 -9.79 -6.28 6.96
C LYS A 119 -8.95 -7.37 6.31
N LEU A 120 -9.50 -8.05 5.31
CA LEU A 120 -8.76 -9.06 4.56
C LEU A 120 -7.56 -8.46 3.83
N ALA A 121 -7.73 -7.27 3.23
CA ALA A 121 -6.64 -6.57 2.58
C ALA A 121 -5.52 -6.23 3.57
N GLY A 122 -5.89 -5.72 4.74
CA GLY A 122 -4.92 -5.37 5.79
C GLY A 122 -4.08 -6.55 6.26
N GLN A 123 -4.66 -7.75 6.24
CA GLN A 123 -3.94 -8.98 6.62
C GLN A 123 -2.85 -9.37 5.62
N LYS A 124 -2.91 -8.86 4.40
CA LYS A 124 -1.90 -9.12 3.36
C LYS A 124 -0.72 -8.15 3.42
N LEU A 125 -0.82 -7.10 4.22
CA LEU A 125 0.20 -6.07 4.34
C LEU A 125 1.13 -6.33 5.51
N SER A 126 2.33 -5.79 5.43
CA SER A 126 3.34 -5.94 6.48
C SER A 126 3.22 -4.91 7.60
N ILE A 127 2.39 -3.89 7.41
CA ILE A 127 2.23 -2.79 8.36
C ILE A 127 0.84 -2.82 8.97
N LYS A 128 0.72 -2.27 10.17
CA LYS A 128 -0.57 -2.15 10.84
C LYS A 128 -1.43 -1.08 10.15
N SER A 129 -2.72 -1.36 10.10
CA SER A 129 -3.67 -0.48 9.44
C SER A 129 -5.00 -0.47 10.18
N LYS A 130 -5.81 0.55 9.90
CA LYS A 130 -7.18 0.63 10.40
C LYS A 130 -8.13 1.01 9.28
N ILE A 131 -9.39 0.63 9.45
CA ILE A 131 -10.44 0.98 8.51
C ILE A 131 -10.98 2.36 8.89
N VAL A 132 -11.09 3.24 7.90
CA VAL A 132 -11.63 4.58 8.08
C VAL A 132 -12.80 4.79 7.14
N LYS A 133 -13.73 5.63 7.57
CA LYS A 133 -14.90 6.02 6.79
C LYS A 133 -14.70 7.42 6.24
N ARG A 134 -15.28 7.69 5.08
CA ARG A 134 -15.28 9.04 4.53
C ARG A 134 -16.01 9.97 5.49
N GLU A 135 -15.38 11.10 5.79
CA GLU A 135 -16.01 12.10 6.65
C GLU A 135 -17.14 12.80 5.89
N ALA A 136 -18.28 12.94 6.56
CA ALA A 136 -19.38 13.72 6.01
C ALA A 136 -18.99 15.20 6.00
N GLU A 137 -19.32 15.89 4.92
CA GLU A 137 -19.15 17.35 4.88
C GLU A 137 -20.12 18.02 5.85
N LEU A 138 -19.61 19.03 6.56
CA LEU A 138 -20.40 19.74 7.55
C LEU A 138 -21.45 20.67 6.93
N PHE A 139 -21.32 20.95 5.64
CA PHE A 139 -22.22 21.85 4.90
C PHE A 139 -22.80 21.13 3.70
N ASP A 140 -23.99 20.64 3.87
CA ASP A 140 -24.80 20.13 2.79
C ASP A 140 -25.94 21.10 2.48
#